data_ccad0de946decb461ef99a44f6657fbe
#
_entry.id   ccad0de946decb461ef99a44f6657fbe
#
_cell.length_a   1.000
_cell.length_b   1.000
_cell.length_c   1.000
_cell.angle_alpha   90.00
_cell.angle_beta   90.00
_cell.angle_gamma   90.00
#
_symmetry.space_group_name_H-M   'P 1'
#
loop_
_entity.id
_entity.type
_entity.pdbx_description
1 polymer ?
#
loop_
_entity_poly.entity_id
_entity_poly.type
_entity_poly.pdbx_seq_one_letter_code
_entity_poly.pdbx_strand_id
1 'polypeptide(L)'
;LSISDKIRVTLAQQRILPDREVNIMKGLSLIKRALQVKANIVILPEVFNTGFYRHNYESVEPLEDELSLLLKISEQKDIMIIAGVAEREGDDLYNSAVIIYRGEITGKYRKTHLFPLTDEKKYFKAGDRLEVFETPFGRIGILICYEVRFPELSRKLVKMGAEIIVIPAEFPKERIDHWRVLLQARAIENQVYV
;
A
#
# COMPACT_ATOMS: atom_id res chain seq x y z
N LEU A 1 -2.01 -7.74 25.14
CA LEU A 1 -2.66 -8.50 24.07
C LEU A 1 -2.60 -9.97 24.45
N SER A 2 -3.76 -10.64 24.60
CA SER A 2 -3.82 -12.07 24.84
C SER A 2 -3.31 -12.80 23.61
N ILE A 3 -2.54 -13.84 23.80
CA ILE A 3 -1.89 -14.68 22.75
C ILE A 3 -2.91 -15.38 21.81
N SER A 4 -4.22 -15.07 21.92
CA SER A 4 -5.27 -15.75 21.16
C SER A 4 -5.67 -15.08 19.84
N ASP A 5 -5.27 -13.84 19.57
CA ASP A 5 -5.79 -13.09 18.41
C ASP A 5 -4.79 -13.11 17.25
N LYS A 6 -4.92 -14.15 16.42
CA LYS A 6 -4.19 -14.23 15.15
C LYS A 6 -4.75 -13.20 14.17
N ILE A 7 -3.91 -12.27 13.70
CA ILE A 7 -4.25 -11.36 12.62
C ILE A 7 -4.13 -12.11 11.29
N ARG A 8 -5.20 -12.14 10.51
CA ARG A 8 -5.20 -12.71 9.16
C ARG A 8 -5.01 -11.62 8.13
N VAL A 9 -3.89 -11.65 7.44
CA VAL A 9 -3.54 -10.71 6.36
C VAL A 9 -3.71 -11.39 5.02
N THR A 10 -4.37 -10.72 4.08
CA THR A 10 -4.46 -11.14 2.67
C THR A 10 -3.62 -10.22 1.81
N LEU A 11 -2.67 -10.80 1.09
CA LEU A 11 -1.92 -10.10 0.04
C LEU A 11 -2.68 -10.25 -1.27
N ALA A 12 -3.30 -9.17 -1.73
CA ALA A 12 -4.12 -9.15 -2.93
C ALA A 12 -3.24 -8.92 -4.16
N GLN A 13 -2.55 -9.95 -4.60
CA GLN A 13 -1.71 -9.89 -5.79
C GLN A 13 -2.56 -9.87 -7.06
N GLN A 14 -2.39 -8.84 -7.89
CA GLN A 14 -3.05 -8.73 -9.19
C GLN A 14 -2.05 -8.29 -10.27
N ARG A 15 -2.32 -8.71 -11.50
CA ARG A 15 -1.65 -8.13 -12.67
C ARG A 15 -2.32 -6.79 -12.96
N ILE A 16 -1.54 -5.73 -12.94
CA ILE A 16 -1.99 -4.39 -13.33
C ILE A 16 -2.02 -4.29 -14.85
N LEU A 17 -3.10 -3.74 -15.38
CA LEU A 17 -3.38 -3.61 -16.81
C LEU A 17 -3.45 -2.12 -17.18
N PRO A 18 -3.34 -1.78 -18.50
CA PRO A 18 -3.53 -0.41 -18.97
C PRO A 18 -4.92 0.17 -18.65
N ASP A 19 -5.93 -0.69 -18.56
CA ASP A 19 -7.30 -0.31 -18.25
C ASP A 19 -7.50 -0.14 -16.74
N ARG A 20 -7.76 1.11 -16.32
CA ARG A 20 -7.94 1.51 -14.94
C ARG A 20 -9.18 0.86 -14.30
N GLU A 21 -10.29 0.82 -15.01
CA GLU A 21 -11.55 0.25 -14.48
C GLU A 21 -11.39 -1.25 -14.20
N VAL A 22 -10.72 -1.96 -15.11
CA VAL A 22 -10.41 -3.38 -14.93
C VAL A 22 -9.53 -3.60 -13.70
N ASN A 23 -8.57 -2.73 -13.44
CA ASN A 23 -7.72 -2.82 -12.25
C ASN A 23 -8.52 -2.64 -10.96
N ILE A 24 -9.39 -1.63 -10.92
CA ILE A 24 -10.28 -1.36 -9.77
C ILE A 24 -11.21 -2.55 -9.52
N MET A 25 -11.86 -3.07 -10.58
CA MET A 25 -12.76 -4.22 -10.46
C MET A 25 -12.04 -5.49 -9.96
N LYS A 26 -10.81 -5.73 -10.40
CA LYS A 26 -9.98 -6.82 -9.88
C LYS A 26 -9.64 -6.63 -8.41
N GLY A 27 -9.22 -5.43 -8.01
CA GLY A 27 -8.97 -5.09 -6.61
C GLY A 27 -10.19 -5.37 -5.73
N LEU A 28 -11.38 -4.91 -6.15
CA LEU A 28 -12.64 -5.17 -5.46
C LEU A 28 -12.96 -6.68 -5.36
N SER A 29 -12.70 -7.45 -6.43
CA SER A 29 -12.88 -8.90 -6.41
C SER A 29 -11.96 -9.59 -5.40
N LEU A 30 -10.70 -9.13 -5.31
CA LEU A 30 -9.74 -9.66 -4.34
C LEU A 30 -10.12 -9.30 -2.89
N ILE A 31 -10.63 -8.09 -2.65
CA ILE A 31 -11.17 -7.69 -1.35
C ILE A 31 -12.36 -8.59 -0.97
N LYS A 32 -13.29 -8.86 -1.90
CA LYS A 32 -14.41 -9.79 -1.66
C LYS A 32 -13.92 -11.19 -1.27
N ARG A 33 -12.85 -11.69 -1.90
CA ARG A 33 -12.23 -12.98 -1.54
C ARG A 33 -11.57 -12.92 -0.16
N ALA A 34 -10.91 -11.80 0.19
CA ALA A 34 -10.35 -11.59 1.53
C ALA A 34 -11.43 -11.66 2.63
N LEU A 35 -12.61 -11.09 2.38
CA LEU A 35 -13.77 -11.18 3.28
C LEU A 35 -14.26 -12.62 3.47
N GLN A 36 -14.27 -13.44 2.40
CA GLN A 36 -14.68 -14.85 2.48
C GLN A 36 -13.77 -15.67 3.40
N VAL A 37 -12.46 -15.35 3.42
CA VAL A 37 -11.50 -16.00 4.32
C VAL A 37 -11.39 -15.29 5.69
N LYS A 38 -12.28 -14.35 5.98
CA LYS A 38 -12.30 -13.56 7.23
C LYS A 38 -10.95 -12.89 7.52
N ALA A 39 -10.37 -12.24 6.51
CA ALA A 39 -9.17 -11.45 6.68
C ALA A 39 -9.45 -10.22 7.55
N ASN A 40 -8.51 -9.88 8.42
CA ASN A 40 -8.52 -8.64 9.19
C ASN A 40 -7.98 -7.48 8.36
N ILE A 41 -6.95 -7.78 7.54
CA ILE A 41 -6.25 -6.81 6.69
C ILE A 41 -6.17 -7.35 5.28
N VAL A 42 -6.44 -6.52 4.29
CA VAL A 42 -6.14 -6.79 2.88
C VAL A 42 -5.22 -5.71 2.33
N ILE A 43 -4.17 -6.13 1.62
CA ILE A 43 -3.17 -5.23 1.04
C ILE A 43 -3.24 -5.33 -0.48
N LEU A 44 -3.56 -4.21 -1.14
CA LEU A 44 -3.53 -4.05 -2.59
C LEU A 44 -2.15 -3.55 -3.05
N PRO A 45 -1.71 -3.84 -4.29
CA PRO A 45 -0.40 -3.44 -4.77
C PRO A 45 -0.24 -1.93 -4.95
N GLU A 46 1.00 -1.49 -5.25
CA GLU A 46 1.36 -0.12 -5.62
C GLU A 46 0.55 0.35 -6.83
N VAL A 47 0.06 1.59 -6.77
CA VAL A 47 -0.76 2.25 -7.83
C VAL A 47 -1.80 1.33 -8.48
N PHE A 48 -2.47 0.49 -7.65
CA PHE A 48 -3.36 -0.56 -8.15
C PHE A 48 -4.47 -0.02 -9.05
N ASN A 49 -4.87 1.25 -8.85
CA ASN A 49 -5.91 1.92 -9.59
C ASN A 49 -5.49 2.30 -11.02
N THR A 50 -4.26 2.80 -11.20
CA THR A 50 -3.79 3.33 -12.49
C THR A 50 -2.71 2.49 -13.15
N GLY A 51 -1.93 1.73 -12.35
CA GLY A 51 -0.62 1.26 -12.75
C GLY A 51 0.30 2.44 -13.13
N PHE A 52 1.47 2.12 -13.69
CA PHE A 52 2.38 3.13 -14.24
C PHE A 52 2.01 3.49 -15.70
N TYR A 53 0.70 3.62 -15.97
CA TYR A 53 0.17 3.97 -17.28
C TYR A 53 -0.27 5.43 -17.33
N ARG A 54 0.52 6.26 -18.01
CA ARG A 54 0.35 7.72 -18.08
C ARG A 54 -1.07 8.18 -18.44
N HIS A 55 -1.71 7.47 -19.40
CA HIS A 55 -3.05 7.85 -19.85
C HIS A 55 -4.13 7.76 -18.76
N ASN A 56 -3.85 7.07 -17.66
CA ASN A 56 -4.76 6.97 -16.53
C ASN A 56 -4.62 8.14 -15.54
N TYR A 57 -3.53 8.92 -15.61
CA TYR A 57 -3.25 9.91 -14.56
C TYR A 57 -4.19 11.11 -14.59
N GLU A 58 -4.68 11.51 -15.78
CA GLU A 58 -5.62 12.62 -15.91
C GLU A 58 -6.99 12.31 -15.30
N SER A 59 -7.37 11.04 -15.22
CA SER A 59 -8.64 10.57 -14.67
C SER A 59 -8.60 10.22 -13.18
N VAL A 60 -7.49 10.50 -12.48
CA VAL A 60 -7.40 10.27 -11.03
C VAL A 60 -8.18 11.36 -10.31
N GLU A 61 -9.19 10.97 -9.57
CA GLU A 61 -10.02 11.85 -8.76
C GLU A 61 -9.38 12.10 -7.36
N PRO A 62 -9.88 13.07 -6.57
CA PRO A 62 -9.53 13.18 -5.16
C PRO A 62 -9.73 11.85 -4.43
N LEU A 63 -8.93 11.59 -3.36
CA LEU A 63 -8.87 10.26 -2.72
C LEU A 63 -10.23 9.73 -2.27
N GLU A 64 -11.09 10.56 -1.74
CA GLU A 64 -12.41 10.19 -1.24
C GLU A 64 -13.31 9.66 -2.36
N ASP A 65 -13.27 10.31 -3.52
CA ASP A 65 -14.03 9.89 -4.71
C ASP A 65 -13.38 8.68 -5.36
N GLU A 66 -12.05 8.71 -5.52
CA GLU A 66 -11.24 7.63 -6.09
C GLU A 66 -11.44 6.31 -5.34
N LEU A 67 -11.57 6.35 -4.02
CA LEU A 67 -11.64 5.20 -3.14
C LEU A 67 -13.04 4.94 -2.58
N SER A 68 -14.08 5.62 -3.09
CA SER A 68 -15.45 5.57 -2.56
C SER A 68 -15.99 4.15 -2.37
N LEU A 69 -15.71 3.23 -3.31
CA LEU A 69 -16.11 1.82 -3.19
C LEU A 69 -15.35 1.08 -2.08
N LEU A 70 -14.08 1.39 -1.86
CA LEU A 70 -13.27 0.78 -0.81
C LEU A 70 -13.71 1.30 0.57
N LEU A 71 -13.97 2.59 0.67
CA LEU A 71 -14.52 3.23 1.87
C LEU A 71 -15.84 2.56 2.27
N LYS A 72 -16.77 2.44 1.33
CA LYS A 72 -18.06 1.79 1.55
C LYS A 72 -17.93 0.31 1.99
N ILE A 73 -16.98 -0.44 1.42
CA ILE A 73 -16.75 -1.83 1.84
C ILE A 73 -16.24 -1.87 3.27
N SER A 74 -15.27 -1.03 3.63
CA SER A 74 -14.67 -1.01 4.96
C SER A 74 -15.64 -0.49 6.04
N GLU A 75 -16.61 0.36 5.67
CA GLU A 75 -17.71 0.79 6.54
C GLU A 75 -18.66 -0.37 6.88
N GLN A 76 -19.00 -1.17 5.89
CA GLN A 76 -19.99 -2.25 6.03
C GLN A 76 -19.39 -3.55 6.55
N LYS A 77 -18.09 -3.70 6.52
CA LYS A 77 -17.37 -4.93 6.88
C LYS A 77 -16.19 -4.60 7.78
N ASP A 78 -15.98 -5.45 8.78
CA ASP A 78 -14.83 -5.31 9.69
C ASP A 78 -13.54 -5.79 9.02
N ILE A 79 -13.04 -4.98 8.10
CA ILE A 79 -11.80 -5.22 7.35
C ILE A 79 -11.02 -3.91 7.19
N MET A 80 -9.72 -3.95 7.44
CA MET A 80 -8.81 -2.87 7.10
C MET A 80 -8.25 -3.10 5.70
N ILE A 81 -8.28 -2.07 4.86
CA ILE A 81 -7.75 -2.10 3.50
C ILE A 81 -6.52 -1.19 3.45
N ILE A 82 -5.39 -1.74 3.02
CA ILE A 82 -4.19 -0.94 2.70
C ILE A 82 -4.01 -0.97 1.20
N ALA A 83 -4.07 0.17 0.54
CA ALA A 83 -4.04 0.25 -0.91
C ALA A 83 -2.94 1.20 -1.40
N GLY A 84 -2.07 0.70 -2.30
CA GLY A 84 -1.14 1.55 -3.05
C GLY A 84 -1.88 2.22 -4.20
N VAL A 85 -1.91 3.55 -4.24
CA VAL A 85 -2.74 4.33 -5.18
C VAL A 85 -1.95 5.46 -5.83
N ALA A 86 -2.33 5.83 -7.04
CA ALA A 86 -2.04 7.15 -7.54
C ALA A 86 -3.02 8.12 -6.86
N GLU A 87 -2.49 9.10 -6.14
CA GLU A 87 -3.23 10.12 -5.39
C GLU A 87 -3.13 11.46 -6.10
N ARG A 88 -4.26 12.14 -6.27
CA ARG A 88 -4.29 13.52 -6.72
C ARG A 88 -4.54 14.48 -5.56
N GLU A 89 -3.72 15.53 -5.47
CA GLU A 89 -3.92 16.65 -4.57
C GLU A 89 -3.64 17.96 -5.33
N GLY A 90 -4.69 18.68 -5.67
CA GLY A 90 -4.60 19.81 -6.61
C GLY A 90 -4.05 19.36 -7.96
N ASP A 91 -3.00 20.00 -8.43
CA ASP A 91 -2.33 19.67 -9.69
C ASP A 91 -1.28 18.56 -9.54
N ASP A 92 -0.93 18.20 -8.31
CA ASP A 92 0.13 17.23 -8.01
C ASP A 92 -0.41 15.79 -7.98
N LEU A 93 0.39 14.85 -8.48
CA LEU A 93 0.20 13.41 -8.32
C LEU A 93 1.24 12.83 -7.36
N TYR A 94 0.81 11.91 -6.51
CA TYR A 94 1.67 11.18 -5.59
C TYR A 94 1.46 9.67 -5.74
N ASN A 95 2.56 8.93 -5.62
CA ASN A 95 2.51 7.50 -5.42
C ASN A 95 2.32 7.27 -3.91
N SER A 96 1.11 6.88 -3.52
CA SER A 96 0.69 6.85 -2.12
C SER A 96 0.23 5.47 -1.69
N ALA A 97 0.28 5.21 -0.40
CA ALA A 97 -0.43 4.09 0.22
C ALA A 97 -1.35 4.62 1.31
N VAL A 98 -2.60 4.18 1.29
CA VAL A 98 -3.63 4.60 2.22
C VAL A 98 -4.09 3.45 3.09
N ILE A 99 -4.42 3.74 4.35
CA ILE A 99 -5.09 2.83 5.27
C ILE A 99 -6.55 3.25 5.35
N ILE A 100 -7.45 2.34 5.02
CA ILE A 100 -8.89 2.54 5.07
C ILE A 100 -9.47 1.60 6.12
N TYR A 101 -10.19 2.15 7.08
CA TYR A 101 -10.85 1.37 8.12
C TYR A 101 -12.15 2.06 8.55
N ARG A 102 -13.24 1.28 8.66
CA ARG A 102 -14.56 1.76 9.07
C ARG A 102 -15.10 2.94 8.26
N GLY A 103 -14.86 2.92 6.95
CA GLY A 103 -15.35 3.94 6.03
C GLY A 103 -14.51 5.20 5.94
N GLU A 104 -13.37 5.26 6.62
CA GLU A 104 -12.50 6.43 6.68
C GLU A 104 -11.07 6.11 6.22
N ILE A 105 -10.39 7.10 5.66
CA ILE A 105 -8.94 7.06 5.43
C ILE A 105 -8.26 7.42 6.75
N THR A 106 -7.79 6.40 7.47
CA THR A 106 -7.18 6.55 8.79
C THR A 106 -5.67 6.74 8.75
N GLY A 107 -5.05 6.59 7.58
CA GLY A 107 -3.62 6.80 7.38
C GLY A 107 -3.28 6.98 5.91
N LYS A 108 -2.26 7.80 5.64
CA LYS A 108 -1.77 8.06 4.29
C LYS A 108 -0.26 8.28 4.31
N TYR A 109 0.44 7.55 3.45
CA TYR A 109 1.87 7.68 3.24
C TYR A 109 2.15 7.98 1.77
N ARG A 110 2.95 8.99 1.48
CA ARG A 110 3.45 9.33 0.14
C ARG A 110 4.88 8.85 -0.03
N LYS A 111 5.15 8.11 -1.10
CA LYS A 111 6.48 7.59 -1.42
C LYS A 111 7.53 8.69 -1.45
N THR A 112 8.54 8.57 -0.59
CA THR A 112 9.61 9.57 -0.45
C THR A 112 10.74 9.34 -1.45
N HIS A 113 10.99 8.08 -1.84
CA HIS A 113 12.07 7.68 -2.76
C HIS A 113 11.48 7.14 -4.06
N LEU A 114 11.22 8.05 -5.01
CA LEU A 114 10.72 7.69 -6.34
C LEU A 114 11.76 6.92 -7.14
N PHE A 115 11.32 5.96 -7.95
CA PHE A 115 12.22 5.11 -8.72
C PHE A 115 12.83 5.87 -9.90
N PRO A 116 14.18 5.99 -9.97
CA PRO A 116 14.82 6.88 -10.94
C PRO A 116 14.93 6.31 -12.36
N LEU A 117 14.72 5.00 -12.54
CA LEU A 117 14.89 4.34 -13.85
C LEU A 117 13.59 4.23 -14.66
N THR A 118 12.51 4.84 -14.15
CA THR A 118 11.24 4.98 -14.84
C THR A 118 10.85 6.45 -14.91
N ASP A 119 9.75 6.73 -15.60
CA ASP A 119 9.17 8.08 -15.64
C ASP A 119 8.48 8.50 -14.33
N GLU A 120 8.61 7.72 -13.24
CA GLU A 120 7.92 8.02 -11.98
C GLU A 120 8.19 9.46 -11.51
N LYS A 121 9.47 9.89 -11.50
CA LYS A 121 9.85 11.26 -11.12
C LYS A 121 9.31 12.35 -12.04
N LYS A 122 8.81 11.98 -13.19
CA LYS A 122 8.29 12.92 -14.20
C LYS A 122 6.82 13.29 -13.93
N TYR A 123 6.09 12.36 -13.33
CA TYR A 123 4.65 12.47 -13.12
C TYR A 123 4.26 12.54 -11.66
N PHE A 124 5.05 11.94 -10.76
CA PHE A 124 4.75 11.92 -9.34
C PHE A 124 5.69 12.84 -8.56
N LYS A 125 5.13 13.51 -7.59
CA LYS A 125 5.86 14.28 -6.59
C LYS A 125 6.25 13.38 -5.42
N ALA A 126 7.44 13.57 -4.87
CA ALA A 126 7.88 12.81 -3.71
C ALA A 126 7.17 13.28 -2.43
N GLY A 127 6.91 12.35 -1.53
CA GLY A 127 6.56 12.66 -0.15
C GLY A 127 7.77 13.18 0.63
N ASP A 128 7.52 13.66 1.83
CA ASP A 128 8.51 14.37 2.65
C ASP A 128 8.74 13.77 4.04
N ARG A 129 7.91 12.79 4.45
CA ARG A 129 7.98 12.23 5.80
C ARG A 129 7.68 10.73 5.85
N LEU A 130 8.24 10.07 6.88
CA LEU A 130 7.85 8.75 7.32
C LEU A 130 6.84 8.88 8.47
N GLU A 131 5.91 7.93 8.53
CA GLU A 131 4.87 7.91 9.54
C GLU A 131 4.58 6.47 10.00
N VAL A 132 4.21 6.31 11.26
CA VAL A 132 3.73 5.05 11.84
C VAL A 132 2.29 5.26 12.28
N PHE A 133 1.41 4.39 11.84
CA PHE A 133 -0.04 4.49 12.07
C PHE A 133 -0.47 3.54 13.17
N GLU A 134 -1.12 4.08 14.19
CA GLU A 134 -1.80 3.28 15.21
C GLU A 134 -3.05 2.66 14.61
N THR A 135 -3.16 1.34 14.69
CA THR A 135 -4.32 0.61 14.17
C THR A 135 -4.82 -0.43 15.16
N PRO A 136 -6.06 -0.94 15.03
CA PRO A 136 -6.55 -2.04 15.87
C PRO A 136 -5.72 -3.32 15.78
N PHE A 137 -4.88 -3.42 14.75
CA PHE A 137 -4.07 -4.60 14.45
C PHE A 137 -2.57 -4.40 14.74
N GLY A 138 -2.21 -3.34 15.46
CA GLY A 138 -0.84 -2.97 15.80
C GLY A 138 -0.36 -1.71 15.06
N ARG A 139 0.87 -1.32 15.32
CA ARG A 139 1.50 -0.13 14.76
C ARG A 139 2.12 -0.45 13.41
N ILE A 140 1.59 0.18 12.36
CA ILE A 140 1.97 -0.11 10.97
C ILE A 140 2.81 1.04 10.42
N GLY A 141 4.03 0.71 9.96
CA GLY A 141 4.83 1.56 9.09
C GLY A 141 4.60 1.18 7.63
N ILE A 142 4.61 2.16 6.73
CA ILE A 142 4.44 1.91 5.29
C ILE A 142 5.68 2.39 4.54
N LEU A 143 6.14 1.56 3.60
CA LEU A 143 7.06 1.88 2.53
C LEU A 143 6.43 1.48 1.20
N ILE A 144 6.93 1.97 0.07
CA ILE A 144 6.39 1.62 -1.25
C ILE A 144 7.50 1.10 -2.15
N CYS A 145 7.36 -0.16 -2.58
CA CYS A 145 8.12 -0.80 -3.66
C CYS A 145 9.64 -0.57 -3.58
N TYR A 146 10.19 0.37 -4.37
CA TYR A 146 11.61 0.70 -4.45
C TYR A 146 12.23 1.01 -3.08
N GLU A 147 11.44 1.55 -2.16
CA GLU A 147 11.89 1.93 -0.82
C GLU A 147 12.35 0.75 0.03
N VAL A 148 12.00 -0.48 -0.32
CA VAL A 148 12.56 -1.70 0.30
C VAL A 148 14.10 -1.74 0.23
N ARG A 149 14.72 -1.02 -0.72
CA ARG A 149 16.17 -0.98 -0.90
C ARG A 149 16.91 -0.11 0.12
N PHE A 150 16.20 0.72 0.86
CA PHE A 150 16.75 1.67 1.82
C PHE A 150 16.56 1.15 3.25
N PRO A 151 17.56 0.48 3.85
CA PRO A 151 17.45 -0.06 5.21
C PRO A 151 17.21 1.04 6.25
N GLU A 152 17.65 2.26 5.97
CA GLU A 152 17.46 3.43 6.83
C GLU A 152 15.99 3.74 7.07
N LEU A 153 15.14 3.58 6.04
CA LEU A 153 13.70 3.86 6.14
C LEU A 153 13.02 2.85 7.07
N SER A 154 13.28 1.55 6.87
CA SER A 154 12.73 0.49 7.73
C SER A 154 13.19 0.65 9.16
N ARG A 155 14.48 0.93 9.36
CA ARG A 155 15.07 1.16 10.69
C ARG A 155 14.44 2.36 11.38
N LYS A 156 14.18 3.44 10.63
CA LYS A 156 13.53 4.64 11.17
C LYS A 156 12.09 4.36 11.57
N LEU A 157 11.31 3.64 10.75
CA LEU A 157 9.95 3.24 11.10
C LEU A 157 9.90 2.41 12.38
N VAL A 158 10.82 1.45 12.53
CA VAL A 158 10.88 0.62 13.74
C VAL A 158 11.27 1.44 14.97
N LYS A 159 12.20 2.38 14.85
CA LYS A 159 12.53 3.33 15.93
C LYS A 159 11.35 4.24 16.30
N MET A 160 10.46 4.51 15.37
CA MET A 160 9.19 5.24 15.60
C MET A 160 8.10 4.32 16.19
N GLY A 161 8.39 3.03 16.35
CA GLY A 161 7.52 2.06 17.01
C GLY A 161 6.73 1.13 16.08
N ALA A 162 7.02 1.08 14.78
CA ALA A 162 6.36 0.13 13.89
C ALA A 162 6.62 -1.33 14.32
N GLU A 163 5.56 -2.12 14.36
CA GLU A 163 5.56 -3.57 14.64
C GLU A 163 5.39 -4.38 13.35
N ILE A 164 4.74 -3.75 12.38
CA ILE A 164 4.49 -4.31 11.05
C ILE A 164 4.94 -3.27 10.02
N ILE A 165 5.70 -3.67 9.02
CA ILE A 165 6.00 -2.84 7.85
C ILE A 165 5.26 -3.42 6.64
N VAL A 166 4.39 -2.62 6.04
CA VAL A 166 3.66 -2.98 4.82
C VAL A 166 4.30 -2.30 3.62
N ILE A 167 4.54 -3.08 2.55
CA ILE A 167 5.22 -2.57 1.36
C ILE A 167 4.40 -2.92 0.09
N PRO A 168 3.38 -2.13 -0.27
CA PRO A 168 2.73 -2.25 -1.56
C PRO A 168 3.75 -2.09 -2.70
N ALA A 169 3.68 -2.96 -3.71
CA ALA A 169 4.68 -2.93 -4.77
C ALA A 169 4.14 -3.40 -6.11
N GLU A 170 4.66 -2.80 -7.19
CA GLU A 170 4.65 -3.30 -8.55
C GLU A 170 6.11 -3.59 -8.95
N PHE A 171 6.68 -4.68 -8.39
CA PHE A 171 8.10 -4.98 -8.50
C PHE A 171 8.41 -5.82 -9.74
N PRO A 172 9.47 -5.50 -10.53
CA PRO A 172 9.79 -6.22 -11.75
C PRO A 172 10.10 -7.71 -11.49
N LYS A 173 9.50 -8.59 -12.29
CA LYS A 173 9.67 -10.05 -12.19
C LYS A 173 11.14 -10.48 -12.31
N GLU A 174 11.91 -9.79 -13.14
CA GLU A 174 13.34 -10.04 -13.38
C GLU A 174 14.19 -9.80 -12.13
N ARG A 175 13.63 -9.14 -11.13
CA ARG A 175 14.31 -8.83 -9.86
C ARG A 175 13.59 -9.40 -8.65
N ILE A 176 12.79 -10.43 -8.86
CA ILE A 176 11.99 -11.04 -7.77
C ILE A 176 12.87 -11.62 -6.65
N ASP A 177 14.06 -12.09 -6.96
CA ASP A 177 14.99 -12.60 -5.96
C ASP A 177 15.54 -11.48 -5.07
N HIS A 178 15.80 -10.28 -5.65
CA HIS A 178 16.14 -9.10 -4.84
C HIS A 178 15.00 -8.73 -3.91
N TRP A 179 13.74 -8.77 -4.40
CA TRP A 179 12.55 -8.49 -3.60
C TRP A 179 12.46 -9.40 -2.39
N ARG A 180 12.57 -10.71 -2.60
CA ARG A 180 12.52 -11.72 -1.54
C ARG A 180 13.60 -11.51 -0.48
N VAL A 181 14.85 -11.36 -0.92
CA VAL A 181 15.99 -11.17 -0.01
C VAL A 181 15.85 -9.88 0.79
N LEU A 182 15.43 -8.78 0.14
CA LEU A 182 15.29 -7.49 0.81
C LEU A 182 14.15 -7.51 1.84
N LEU A 183 12.99 -8.10 1.53
CA LEU A 183 11.89 -8.23 2.50
C LEU A 183 12.34 -9.03 3.73
N GLN A 184 13.03 -10.17 3.52
CA GLN A 184 13.56 -10.98 4.61
C GLN A 184 14.58 -10.21 5.44
N ALA A 185 15.49 -9.47 4.79
CA ALA A 185 16.47 -8.64 5.48
C ALA A 185 15.80 -7.60 6.36
N ARG A 186 14.78 -6.87 5.83
CA ARG A 186 14.03 -5.87 6.61
C ARG A 186 13.33 -6.48 7.81
N ALA A 187 12.77 -7.68 7.69
CA ALA A 187 12.14 -8.38 8.80
C ALA A 187 13.16 -8.83 9.84
N ILE A 188 14.24 -9.50 9.42
CA ILE A 188 15.25 -10.10 10.31
C ILE A 188 16.02 -9.03 11.07
N GLU A 189 16.58 -8.03 10.37
CA GLU A 189 17.42 -6.99 10.97
C GLU A 189 16.68 -6.07 11.94
N ASN A 190 15.34 -5.94 11.77
CA ASN A 190 14.49 -5.09 12.59
C ASN A 190 13.62 -5.85 13.58
N GLN A 191 13.54 -7.18 13.47
CA GLN A 191 12.71 -8.06 14.30
C GLN A 191 11.22 -7.66 14.30
N VAL A 192 10.69 -7.33 13.12
CA VAL A 192 9.29 -6.96 12.90
C VAL A 192 8.69 -7.78 11.76
N TYR A 193 7.37 -7.78 11.66
CA TYR A 193 6.69 -8.35 10.50
C TYR A 193 6.84 -7.43 9.27
N VAL A 194 7.07 -8.05 8.09
CA VAL A 194 7.16 -7.32 6.81
C VAL A 194 6.31 -8.02 5.77
#